data_71eaa354defe19ee27f24f5a940cc47e
#
_entry.id   71eaa354defe19ee27f24f5a940cc47e
#
_cell.length_a   1.000
_cell.length_b   1.000
_cell.length_c   1.000
_cell.angle_alpha   90.00
_cell.angle_beta   90.00
_cell.angle_gamma   90.00
#
_symmetry.space_group_name_H-M   'P 1'
#
loop_
_entity.id
_entity.type
_entity.pdbx_description
1 polymer ?
#
loop_
_entity_poly.entity_id
_entity_poly.type
_entity_poly.pdbx_seq_one_letter_code
_entity_poly.pdbx_strand_id
1 'polypeptide(L)'
;MNFRRFVLFCLVPLLPVLAAEVVSYKWMNPRVDKAYIYPTLPQPLADPSFKSTPESFEKIREMLGCSQGWLGTVGSESSVNTQLAWIEWSHTATSNVFEAYHHKPEECMAMKGMKLENSYPHRVYGSGDKQLVFDSTLFRPLRGGQAIHVFKAIWVSGVAGASIRKDIFEGTSNSNLRALRLATARNRFKPEHARVLMAGVTGLPSEELAWKAFSREILPQIQWTTVHPSHR
;
A
#
# COMPACT_ATOMS: atom_id res chain seq x y z
N MET A 1 14.90 -27.20 -54.61
CA MET A 1 15.25 -26.54 -53.34
C MET A 1 15.62 -27.62 -52.34
N ASN A 2 16.88 -27.64 -51.87
CA ASN A 2 17.34 -28.73 -50.97
C ASN A 2 16.54 -28.67 -49.65
N PHE A 3 16.03 -29.83 -49.23
CA PHE A 3 15.25 -30.00 -47.98
C PHE A 3 15.90 -29.30 -46.74
N ARG A 4 17.23 -29.34 -46.64
CA ARG A 4 17.98 -28.66 -45.59
C ARG A 4 17.79 -27.14 -45.64
N ARG A 5 17.75 -26.51 -46.83
CA ARG A 5 17.53 -25.05 -46.97
C ARG A 5 16.10 -24.67 -46.64
N PHE A 6 15.13 -25.52 -46.94
CA PHE A 6 13.75 -25.33 -46.60
C PHE A 6 13.55 -25.38 -45.09
N VAL A 7 14.13 -26.35 -44.40
CA VAL A 7 14.08 -26.49 -42.94
C VAL A 7 14.74 -25.30 -42.24
N LEU A 8 15.91 -24.84 -42.72
CA LEU A 8 16.57 -23.65 -42.18
C LEU A 8 15.73 -22.37 -42.40
N PHE A 9 15.11 -22.24 -43.56
CA PHE A 9 14.26 -21.08 -43.87
C PHE A 9 13.00 -21.01 -42.97
N CYS A 10 12.50 -22.16 -42.56
CA CYS A 10 11.36 -22.21 -41.62
C CYS A 10 11.78 -22.09 -40.14
N LEU A 11 12.94 -22.62 -39.76
CA LEU A 11 13.38 -22.62 -38.34
C LEU A 11 13.95 -21.27 -37.90
N VAL A 12 14.66 -20.55 -38.79
CA VAL A 12 15.30 -19.27 -38.46
C VAL A 12 14.28 -18.22 -37.98
N PRO A 13 13.12 -17.99 -38.60
CA PRO A 13 12.12 -17.06 -38.10
C PRO A 13 11.36 -17.57 -36.86
N LEU A 14 11.31 -18.89 -36.61
CA LEU A 14 10.67 -19.47 -35.43
C LEU A 14 11.50 -19.26 -34.14
N LEU A 15 12.81 -19.18 -34.24
CA LEU A 15 13.70 -18.97 -33.09
C LEU A 15 13.41 -17.67 -32.32
N PRO A 16 13.30 -16.49 -32.96
CA PRO A 16 12.95 -15.27 -32.24
C PRO A 16 11.53 -15.30 -31.66
N VAL A 17 10.59 -15.99 -32.29
CA VAL A 17 9.23 -16.15 -31.76
C VAL A 17 9.27 -17.00 -30.50
N LEU A 18 9.94 -18.14 -30.53
CA LEU A 18 10.12 -19.00 -29.36
C LEU A 18 10.89 -18.30 -28.25
N ALA A 19 11.92 -17.55 -28.58
CA ALA A 19 12.67 -16.74 -27.61
C ALA A 19 11.76 -15.68 -26.97
N ALA A 20 10.95 -14.99 -27.76
CA ALA A 20 9.99 -14.01 -27.26
C ALA A 20 8.93 -14.65 -26.36
N GLU A 21 8.43 -15.85 -26.73
CA GLU A 21 7.49 -16.64 -25.92
C GLU A 21 8.12 -17.04 -24.58
N VAL A 22 9.35 -17.60 -24.59
CA VAL A 22 10.04 -17.99 -23.36
C VAL A 22 10.33 -16.79 -22.47
N VAL A 23 10.76 -15.66 -23.07
CA VAL A 23 10.96 -14.41 -22.33
C VAL A 23 9.66 -13.91 -21.76
N SER A 24 8.58 -13.86 -22.54
CA SER A 24 7.26 -13.44 -22.10
C SER A 24 6.72 -14.37 -21.01
N TYR A 25 6.87 -15.67 -21.17
CA TYR A 25 6.44 -16.65 -20.16
C TYR A 25 7.19 -16.46 -18.84
N LYS A 26 8.53 -16.40 -18.88
CA LYS A 26 9.35 -16.12 -17.66
C LYS A 26 9.05 -14.76 -17.07
N TRP A 27 8.72 -13.83 -17.91
CA TRP A 27 8.42 -12.47 -17.54
C TRP A 27 7.03 -12.34 -16.89
N MET A 28 6.03 -13.07 -17.38
CA MET A 28 4.66 -13.02 -16.87
C MET A 28 4.39 -14.00 -15.73
N ASN A 29 5.27 -14.99 -15.52
CA ASN A 29 5.22 -15.93 -14.41
C ASN A 29 6.48 -15.83 -13.54
N PRO A 30 6.67 -14.72 -12.84
CA PRO A 30 7.82 -14.56 -11.96
C PRO A 30 7.70 -15.57 -10.82
N ARG A 31 8.74 -16.36 -10.63
CA ARG A 31 8.83 -17.20 -9.44
C ARG A 31 9.00 -16.29 -8.24
N VAL A 32 8.18 -16.48 -7.24
CA VAL A 32 8.42 -15.88 -5.91
C VAL A 32 9.56 -16.66 -5.28
N ASP A 33 10.79 -16.23 -5.58
CA ASP A 33 12.00 -16.96 -5.16
C ASP A 33 12.38 -16.73 -3.70
N LYS A 34 11.71 -15.79 -3.03
CA LYS A 34 12.01 -15.43 -1.63
C LYS A 34 10.76 -15.38 -0.79
N ALA A 35 10.86 -15.94 0.41
CA ALA A 35 9.86 -15.71 1.44
C ALA A 35 9.74 -14.20 1.71
N TYR A 36 8.53 -13.74 1.89
CA TYR A 36 8.28 -12.36 2.34
C TYR A 36 7.32 -12.34 3.52
N ILE A 37 7.51 -11.36 4.37
CA ILE A 37 6.68 -11.13 5.55
C ILE A 37 5.73 -9.98 5.23
N TYR A 38 4.46 -10.13 5.57
CA TYR A 38 3.47 -9.08 5.35
C TYR A 38 2.63 -8.81 6.60
N PRO A 39 2.23 -7.54 6.81
CA PRO A 39 1.34 -7.17 7.88
C PRO A 39 -0.12 -7.47 7.51
N THR A 40 -0.91 -7.81 8.51
CA THR A 40 -2.37 -7.90 8.42
C THR A 40 -2.96 -7.29 9.68
N LEU A 41 -3.93 -6.41 9.53
CA LEU A 41 -4.70 -5.90 10.64
C LEU A 41 -6.05 -6.62 10.67
N PRO A 42 -6.32 -7.48 11.68
CA PRO A 42 -7.50 -8.31 11.71
C PRO A 42 -8.79 -7.48 11.86
N GLN A 43 -9.91 -8.05 11.40
CA GLN A 43 -11.24 -7.51 11.62
C GLN A 43 -12.11 -8.62 12.24
N PRO A 44 -12.84 -8.34 13.34
CA PRO A 44 -12.81 -7.11 14.12
C PRO A 44 -11.47 -6.93 14.88
N LEU A 45 -11.17 -5.70 15.25
CA LEU A 45 -10.11 -5.42 16.20
C LEU A 45 -10.50 -5.96 17.58
N ALA A 46 -9.49 -6.31 18.37
CA ALA A 46 -9.68 -6.77 19.75
C ALA A 46 -10.03 -5.61 20.71
N ASP A 47 -10.85 -4.69 20.27
CA ASP A 47 -11.32 -3.52 21.02
C ASP A 47 -12.86 -3.52 21.00
N PRO A 48 -13.51 -3.53 22.17
CA PRO A 48 -14.98 -3.57 22.27
C PRO A 48 -15.67 -2.32 21.69
N SER A 49 -14.97 -1.21 21.55
CA SER A 49 -15.49 0.02 20.95
C SER A 49 -15.35 0.03 19.41
N PHE A 50 -14.73 -0.99 18.81
CA PHE A 50 -14.59 -1.06 17.37
C PHE A 50 -15.93 -1.18 16.66
N LYS A 51 -16.17 -0.26 15.71
CA LYS A 51 -17.35 -0.26 14.84
C LYS A 51 -16.89 -0.27 13.40
N SER A 52 -17.22 -1.32 12.67
CA SER A 52 -16.97 -1.41 11.23
C SER A 52 -18.02 -0.61 10.45
N THR A 53 -17.59 -0.05 9.31
CA THR A 53 -18.43 0.68 8.36
C THR A 53 -18.35 0.07 6.97
N PRO A 54 -18.93 -1.12 6.74
CA PRO A 54 -18.78 -1.87 5.49
C PRO A 54 -19.33 -1.14 4.28
N GLU A 55 -20.46 -0.45 4.38
CA GLU A 55 -21.05 0.31 3.28
C GLU A 55 -20.13 1.44 2.78
N SER A 56 -19.41 2.09 3.70
CA SER A 56 -18.43 3.12 3.35
C SER A 56 -17.21 2.51 2.68
N PHE A 57 -16.84 1.29 3.07
CA PHE A 57 -15.72 0.59 2.44
C PHE A 57 -16.06 0.19 1.00
N GLU A 58 -17.26 -0.31 0.71
CA GLU A 58 -17.64 -0.69 -0.66
C GLU A 58 -17.51 0.47 -1.64
N LYS A 59 -17.93 1.67 -1.25
CA LYS A 59 -17.74 2.89 -2.07
C LYS A 59 -16.27 3.19 -2.34
N ILE A 60 -15.42 3.04 -1.32
CA ILE A 60 -13.97 3.23 -1.46
C ILE A 60 -13.36 2.14 -2.34
N ARG A 61 -13.80 0.89 -2.20
CA ARG A 61 -13.35 -0.24 -3.00
C ARG A 61 -13.59 -0.01 -4.49
N GLU A 62 -14.76 0.43 -4.86
CA GLU A 62 -15.10 0.77 -6.26
C GLU A 62 -14.25 1.92 -6.78
N MET A 63 -14.04 2.97 -5.98
CA MET A 63 -13.28 4.15 -6.36
C MET A 63 -11.78 3.87 -6.52
N LEU A 64 -11.19 3.06 -5.62
CA LEU A 64 -9.75 2.79 -5.57
C LEU A 64 -9.34 1.51 -6.31
N GLY A 65 -10.28 0.68 -6.75
CA GLY A 65 -9.98 -0.61 -7.37
C GLY A 65 -9.23 -1.57 -6.45
N CYS A 66 -9.38 -1.43 -5.12
CA CYS A 66 -8.73 -2.32 -4.18
C CYS A 66 -9.42 -3.69 -4.14
N SER A 67 -8.66 -4.73 -3.78
CA SER A 67 -9.16 -6.11 -3.76
C SER A 67 -9.96 -6.41 -2.51
N GLN A 68 -9.50 -5.95 -1.36
CA GLN A 68 -10.14 -6.14 -0.06
C GLN A 68 -9.70 -5.08 0.94
N GLY A 69 -10.37 -5.04 2.08
CA GLY A 69 -10.05 -4.14 3.18
C GLY A 69 -11.28 -3.87 4.06
N TRP A 70 -11.14 -2.89 4.91
CA TRP A 70 -12.22 -2.44 5.78
C TRP A 70 -12.00 -1.02 6.28
N LEU A 71 -13.08 -0.39 6.68
CA LEU A 71 -13.08 0.86 7.43
C LEU A 71 -13.74 0.62 8.78
N GLY A 72 -13.29 1.35 9.78
CA GLY A 72 -13.86 1.29 11.10
C GLY A 72 -13.45 2.45 11.98
N THR A 73 -14.06 2.52 13.13
CA THR A 73 -13.75 3.49 14.18
C THR A 73 -13.51 2.77 15.49
N VAL A 74 -12.52 3.25 16.23
CA VAL A 74 -12.26 2.86 17.62
C VAL A 74 -12.34 4.13 18.44
N GLY A 75 -13.12 4.10 19.48
CA GLY A 75 -13.23 5.25 20.37
C GLY A 75 -14.15 4.94 21.52
N SER A 76 -13.78 5.40 22.70
CA SER A 76 -14.70 5.50 23.80
C SER A 76 -15.49 6.80 23.67
N GLU A 77 -16.62 6.89 24.35
CA GLU A 77 -17.43 8.10 24.44
C GLU A 77 -16.69 9.30 25.06
N SER A 78 -15.45 9.10 25.51
CA SER A 78 -14.54 10.10 26.03
C SER A 78 -13.62 10.66 24.93
N SER A 79 -14.07 11.60 24.18
CA SER A 79 -13.28 12.57 23.39
C SER A 79 -12.22 12.10 22.37
N VAL A 80 -11.56 10.95 22.50
CA VAL A 80 -10.57 10.43 21.55
C VAL A 80 -11.23 9.44 20.62
N ASN A 81 -11.15 9.69 19.31
CA ASN A 81 -11.71 8.81 18.30
C ASN A 81 -10.65 8.52 17.22
N THR A 82 -10.47 7.26 16.89
CA THR A 82 -9.56 6.80 15.85
C THR A 82 -10.35 6.19 14.70
N GLN A 83 -10.34 6.85 13.55
CA GLN A 83 -10.86 6.32 12.30
C GLN A 83 -9.76 5.51 11.62
N LEU A 84 -10.09 4.31 11.17
CA LEU A 84 -9.14 3.39 10.56
C LEU A 84 -9.57 2.99 9.17
N ALA A 85 -8.61 2.89 8.27
CA ALA A 85 -8.76 2.28 6.95
C ALA A 85 -7.63 1.26 6.77
N TRP A 86 -8.00 0.01 6.51
CA TRP A 86 -7.12 -1.03 6.07
C TRP A 86 -7.49 -1.43 4.64
N ILE A 87 -6.58 -1.27 3.70
CA ILE A 87 -6.86 -1.45 2.28
C ILE A 87 -5.76 -2.33 1.66
N GLU A 88 -6.17 -3.31 0.86
CA GLU A 88 -5.26 -4.23 0.21
C GLU A 88 -5.50 -4.26 -1.30
N TRP A 89 -4.40 -4.27 -2.06
CA TRP A 89 -4.37 -4.54 -3.49
C TRP A 89 -3.65 -5.86 -3.74
N SER A 90 -4.32 -6.80 -4.37
CA SER A 90 -3.71 -8.05 -4.80
C SER A 90 -3.02 -7.86 -6.16
N HIS A 91 -2.11 -8.76 -6.49
CA HIS A 91 -1.18 -8.69 -7.62
C HIS A 91 -1.80 -8.71 -9.04
N THR A 92 -3.11 -8.67 -9.17
CA THR A 92 -3.79 -8.86 -10.47
C THR A 92 -3.67 -7.69 -11.44
N ALA A 93 -3.22 -6.51 -11.00
CA ALA A 93 -2.98 -5.39 -11.89
C ALA A 93 -1.84 -4.50 -11.35
N THR A 94 -0.86 -4.23 -12.21
CA THR A 94 0.29 -3.33 -11.91
C THR A 94 -0.12 -1.90 -11.59
N SER A 95 -1.30 -1.46 -12.01
CA SER A 95 -1.88 -0.17 -11.65
C SER A 95 -2.23 -0.07 -10.16
N ASN A 96 -2.55 -1.18 -9.51
CA ASN A 96 -3.08 -1.18 -8.15
C ASN A 96 -2.08 -0.69 -7.09
N VAL A 97 -0.80 -1.00 -7.27
CA VAL A 97 0.25 -0.47 -6.39
C VAL A 97 0.38 1.05 -6.56
N PHE A 98 0.19 1.55 -7.77
CA PHE A 98 0.14 2.99 -8.02
C PHE A 98 -1.00 3.66 -7.29
N GLU A 99 -2.18 3.06 -7.29
CA GLU A 99 -3.34 3.62 -6.59
C GLU A 99 -3.09 3.73 -5.09
N ALA A 100 -2.42 2.73 -4.48
CA ALA A 100 -2.04 2.79 -3.08
C ALA A 100 -1.16 4.01 -2.76
N TYR A 101 -0.26 4.38 -3.67
CA TYR A 101 0.62 5.55 -3.53
C TYR A 101 -0.06 6.86 -3.88
N HIS A 102 -0.88 6.87 -4.92
CA HIS A 102 -1.62 8.06 -5.35
C HIS A 102 -2.69 8.47 -4.37
N HIS A 103 -3.19 7.54 -3.55
CA HIS A 103 -4.18 7.87 -2.53
C HIS A 103 -3.56 8.68 -1.38
N LYS A 104 -3.43 9.98 -1.62
CA LYS A 104 -2.88 10.92 -0.64
C LYS A 104 -3.95 11.35 0.35
N PRO A 105 -3.66 11.35 1.66
CA PRO A 105 -4.59 11.86 2.67
C PRO A 105 -5.08 13.27 2.37
N GLU A 106 -4.24 14.11 1.76
CA GLU A 106 -4.54 15.48 1.40
C GLU A 106 -5.75 15.60 0.47
N GLU A 107 -5.87 14.72 -0.52
CA GLU A 107 -6.98 14.73 -1.47
C GLU A 107 -8.28 14.31 -0.79
N CYS A 108 -8.25 13.23 0.00
CA CYS A 108 -9.43 12.76 0.74
C CYS A 108 -9.88 13.75 1.80
N MET A 109 -8.94 14.38 2.49
CA MET A 109 -9.24 15.36 3.53
C MET A 109 -9.75 16.68 2.93
N ALA A 110 -9.22 17.09 1.77
CA ALA A 110 -9.73 18.26 1.06
C ALA A 110 -11.20 18.08 0.64
N MET A 111 -11.58 16.90 0.15
CA MET A 111 -12.99 16.58 -0.16
C MET A 111 -13.91 16.65 1.07
N LYS A 112 -13.38 16.43 2.27
CA LYS A 112 -14.09 16.59 3.55
C LYS A 112 -14.05 18.01 4.10
N GLY A 113 -13.55 18.99 3.34
CA GLY A 113 -13.42 20.37 3.76
C GLY A 113 -12.35 20.60 4.83
N MET A 114 -11.30 19.78 4.80
CA MET A 114 -10.15 19.91 5.69
C MET A 114 -8.93 20.41 4.93
N LYS A 115 -8.08 21.18 5.59
CA LYS A 115 -6.83 21.71 5.06
C LYS A 115 -5.64 21.08 5.79
N LEU A 116 -4.62 20.70 5.05
CA LEU A 116 -3.32 20.35 5.61
C LEU A 116 -2.75 21.55 6.36
N GLU A 117 -2.46 21.38 7.65
CA GLU A 117 -1.88 22.41 8.51
C GLU A 117 -0.40 22.15 8.74
N ASN A 118 -0.02 20.88 8.97
CA ASN A 118 1.38 20.52 9.21
C ASN A 118 1.70 19.11 8.73
N SER A 119 2.97 18.89 8.40
CA SER A 119 3.55 17.57 8.16
C SER A 119 4.70 17.37 9.16
N TYR A 120 4.71 16.21 9.79
CA TYR A 120 5.69 15.89 10.83
C TYR A 120 6.72 14.88 10.31
N PRO A 121 7.84 14.70 11.02
CA PRO A 121 8.77 13.60 10.73
C PRO A 121 8.07 12.24 10.73
N HIS A 122 8.57 11.31 9.94
CA HIS A 122 8.02 9.96 9.88
C HIS A 122 8.07 9.28 11.24
N ARG A 123 7.04 8.50 11.51
CA ARG A 123 6.97 7.61 12.66
C ARG A 123 7.27 6.19 12.22
N VAL A 124 8.01 5.46 13.02
CA VAL A 124 8.40 4.08 12.75
C VAL A 124 7.80 3.17 13.81
N TYR A 125 7.16 2.08 13.38
CA TYR A 125 6.67 1.03 14.24
C TYR A 125 7.26 -0.32 13.85
N GLY A 126 7.76 -1.08 14.83
CA GLY A 126 8.42 -2.36 14.61
C GLY A 126 9.91 -2.20 14.27
N SER A 127 10.53 -3.29 13.82
CA SER A 127 11.95 -3.32 13.49
C SER A 127 12.27 -4.38 12.44
N GLY A 128 13.39 -4.22 11.73
CA GLY A 128 13.82 -5.14 10.69
C GLY A 128 12.80 -5.35 9.60
N ASP A 129 12.51 -6.61 9.27
CA ASP A 129 11.52 -6.97 8.22
C ASP A 129 10.06 -6.75 8.66
N LYS A 130 9.84 -6.54 9.96
CA LYS A 130 8.53 -6.25 10.56
C LYS A 130 8.42 -4.78 10.94
N GLN A 131 8.63 -3.92 9.97
CA GLN A 131 8.64 -2.48 10.18
C GLN A 131 7.62 -1.79 9.28
N LEU A 132 6.91 -0.82 9.85
CA LEU A 132 6.05 0.13 9.12
C LEU A 132 6.54 1.54 9.38
N VAL A 133 6.62 2.32 8.30
CA VAL A 133 6.96 3.74 8.34
C VAL A 133 5.70 4.53 8.02
N PHE A 134 5.33 5.43 8.91
CA PHE A 134 4.13 6.24 8.80
C PHE A 134 4.47 7.67 8.42
N ASP A 135 3.84 8.17 7.38
CA ASP A 135 3.68 9.60 7.17
C ASP A 135 2.75 10.14 8.24
N SER A 136 3.10 11.27 8.82
CA SER A 136 2.34 11.91 9.89
C SER A 136 1.97 13.33 9.48
N THR A 137 0.67 13.63 9.47
CA THR A 137 0.13 14.91 9.02
C THR A 137 -0.99 15.39 9.92
N LEU A 138 -1.17 16.69 10.00
CA LEU A 138 -2.25 17.37 10.74
C LEU A 138 -3.18 18.07 9.77
N PHE A 139 -4.45 17.77 9.87
CA PHE A 139 -5.50 18.46 9.12
C PHE A 139 -6.43 19.22 10.05
N ARG A 140 -6.87 20.40 9.60
CA ARG A 140 -7.83 21.24 10.31
C ARG A 140 -9.05 21.52 9.43
N PRO A 141 -10.26 21.41 9.97
CA PRO A 141 -11.48 21.78 9.24
C PRO A 141 -11.47 23.28 8.87
N LEU A 142 -11.88 23.59 7.63
CA LEU A 142 -11.97 24.98 7.14
C LEU A 142 -13.03 25.81 7.88
N ARG A 143 -14.06 25.16 8.43
CA ARG A 143 -15.19 25.84 9.10
C ARG A 143 -15.19 25.69 10.63
N GLY A 144 -14.03 25.47 11.20
CA GLY A 144 -13.89 25.21 12.64
C GLY A 144 -14.21 23.74 12.99
N GLY A 145 -13.71 23.29 14.13
CA GLY A 145 -13.85 21.93 14.59
C GLY A 145 -12.54 21.32 15.07
N GLN A 146 -12.55 20.05 15.41
CA GLN A 146 -11.37 19.35 15.89
C GLN A 146 -10.40 19.05 14.75
N ALA A 147 -9.12 19.27 15.01
CA ALA A 147 -8.05 18.82 14.13
C ALA A 147 -7.95 17.29 14.14
N ILE A 148 -7.48 16.73 13.04
CA ILE A 148 -7.24 15.30 12.88
C ILE A 148 -5.77 15.04 12.56
N HIS A 149 -5.13 14.21 13.38
CA HIS A 149 -3.81 13.69 13.12
C HIS A 149 -3.93 12.43 12.26
N VAL A 150 -3.33 12.44 11.07
CA VAL A 150 -3.41 11.33 10.13
C VAL A 150 -2.06 10.65 10.03
N PHE A 151 -2.07 9.33 10.25
CA PHE A 151 -0.92 8.45 10.10
C PHE A 151 -1.19 7.49 8.94
N LYS A 152 -0.31 7.48 7.93
CA LYS A 152 -0.44 6.61 6.77
C LYS A 152 0.83 5.79 6.59
N ALA A 153 0.71 4.48 6.55
CA ALA A 153 1.78 3.58 6.15
C ALA A 153 1.35 2.79 4.92
N ILE A 154 2.31 2.55 4.04
CA ILE A 154 2.15 1.68 2.88
C ILE A 154 3.16 0.55 3.02
N TRP A 155 2.73 -0.67 2.79
CA TRP A 155 3.58 -1.83 2.71
C TRP A 155 3.45 -2.46 1.32
N VAL A 156 4.58 -2.89 0.74
CA VAL A 156 4.63 -3.54 -0.58
C VAL A 156 5.46 -4.82 -0.49
N SER A 157 4.97 -5.92 -1.04
CA SER A 157 5.66 -7.22 -1.01
C SER A 157 6.99 -7.15 -1.76
N GLY A 158 8.00 -7.84 -1.23
CA GLY A 158 9.32 -7.94 -1.84
C GLY A 158 10.22 -6.72 -1.64
N VAL A 159 9.77 -5.72 -0.92
CA VAL A 159 10.58 -4.59 -0.46
C VAL A 159 10.92 -4.82 1.00
N ALA A 160 12.18 -5.15 1.29
CA ALA A 160 12.65 -5.36 2.65
C ALA A 160 12.54 -4.07 3.46
N GLY A 161 12.00 -4.20 4.68
CA GLY A 161 11.78 -3.11 5.62
C GLY A 161 11.09 -1.97 4.91
N ALA A 162 9.79 -1.96 4.88
CA ALA A 162 8.86 -1.04 4.23
C ALA A 162 9.21 0.47 4.22
N SER A 163 10.46 0.83 4.23
CA SER A 163 10.91 2.09 3.71
C SER A 163 10.65 2.00 2.20
N ILE A 164 9.41 2.14 1.87
CA ILE A 164 9.02 2.56 0.57
C ILE A 164 10.04 3.59 0.21
N ARG A 165 10.72 3.33 -0.88
CA ARG A 165 11.68 4.26 -1.41
C ARG A 165 10.98 5.60 -1.56
N LYS A 166 11.03 6.36 -0.52
CA LYS A 166 10.55 7.74 -0.42
C LYS A 166 11.15 8.58 -1.53
N ASP A 167 12.41 8.28 -1.87
CA ASP A 167 13.16 8.84 -2.99
C ASP A 167 12.47 8.67 -4.36
N ILE A 168 11.64 7.64 -4.56
CA ILE A 168 10.90 7.45 -5.81
C ILE A 168 9.64 8.34 -5.85
N PHE A 169 9.09 8.72 -4.69
CA PHE A 169 7.79 9.39 -4.58
C PHE A 169 7.85 10.82 -4.03
N GLU A 170 8.98 11.26 -3.49
CA GLU A 170 9.15 12.60 -2.92
C GLU A 170 9.32 13.74 -3.93
N GLY A 171 8.99 13.55 -5.15
CA GLY A 171 9.01 14.66 -6.09
C GLY A 171 7.87 14.55 -7.09
N THR A 172 6.94 15.45 -7.00
CA THR A 172 5.82 15.64 -7.93
C THR A 172 6.22 16.14 -9.31
N SER A 173 7.51 16.03 -9.69
CA SER A 173 7.94 16.41 -11.03
C SER A 173 7.70 15.28 -12.05
N ASN A 174 7.46 15.63 -13.31
CA ASN A 174 7.28 14.66 -14.41
C ASN A 174 8.46 13.67 -14.56
N SER A 175 9.65 14.02 -14.06
CA SER A 175 10.82 13.15 -13.99
C SER A 175 10.60 11.97 -13.05
N ASN A 176 9.85 12.15 -11.97
CA ASN A 176 9.57 11.10 -11.00
C ASN A 176 8.49 10.13 -11.46
N LEU A 177 7.51 10.59 -12.22
CA LEU A 177 6.56 9.70 -12.91
C LEU A 177 7.29 8.77 -13.90
N ARG A 178 8.34 9.26 -14.56
CA ARG A 178 9.17 8.44 -15.45
C ARG A 178 10.02 7.43 -14.67
N ALA A 179 10.65 7.85 -13.57
CA ALA A 179 11.40 6.97 -12.69
C ALA A 179 10.50 5.91 -12.05
N LEU A 180 9.29 6.31 -11.65
CA LEU A 180 8.27 5.41 -11.14
C LEU A 180 7.81 4.40 -12.19
N ARG A 181 7.51 4.84 -13.42
CA ARG A 181 7.17 3.94 -14.53
C ARG A 181 8.29 2.96 -14.83
N LEU A 182 9.54 3.40 -14.78
CA LEU A 182 10.71 2.53 -14.96
C LEU A 182 10.89 1.55 -13.80
N ALA A 183 10.71 2.00 -12.55
CA ALA A 183 10.77 1.12 -11.38
C ALA A 183 9.65 0.09 -11.42
N THR A 184 8.42 0.51 -11.75
CA THR A 184 7.28 -0.39 -11.96
C THR A 184 7.53 -1.32 -13.13
N ALA A 185 8.10 -0.86 -14.24
CA ALA A 185 8.45 -1.70 -15.35
C ALA A 185 9.54 -2.72 -14.99
N ARG A 186 10.53 -2.35 -14.18
CA ARG A 186 11.56 -3.27 -13.67
C ARG A 186 11.02 -4.29 -12.67
N ASN A 187 10.03 -3.89 -11.85
CA ASN A 187 9.36 -4.76 -10.89
C ASN A 187 8.07 -5.38 -11.44
N ARG A 188 7.71 -5.05 -12.66
CA ARG A 188 6.43 -5.34 -13.32
C ARG A 188 6.04 -6.81 -13.33
N PHE A 189 6.98 -7.65 -13.05
CA PHE A 189 6.89 -9.09 -13.22
C PHE A 189 7.00 -9.86 -11.91
N LYS A 190 7.02 -9.14 -10.79
CA LYS A 190 6.86 -9.74 -9.46
C LYS A 190 5.44 -9.46 -9.00
N PRO A 191 4.71 -10.46 -8.52
CA PRO A 191 3.42 -10.21 -7.92
C PRO A 191 3.63 -9.27 -6.72
N GLU A 192 3.17 -8.05 -6.85
CA GLU A 192 3.25 -7.06 -5.79
C GLU A 192 1.89 -6.98 -5.12
N HIS A 193 1.88 -7.21 -3.82
CA HIS A 193 0.77 -6.91 -2.96
C HIS A 193 1.08 -5.59 -2.27
N ALA A 194 0.14 -4.67 -2.31
CA ALA A 194 0.23 -3.45 -1.54
C ALA A 194 -0.84 -3.45 -0.43
N ARG A 195 -0.46 -2.93 0.73
CA ARG A 195 -1.35 -2.70 1.87
C ARG A 195 -1.17 -1.30 2.38
N VAL A 196 -2.27 -0.66 2.67
CA VAL A 196 -2.29 0.68 3.26
C VAL A 196 -3.02 0.59 4.59
N LEU A 197 -2.36 1.07 5.63
CA LEU A 197 -2.99 1.39 6.90
C LEU A 197 -3.02 2.91 7.03
N MET A 198 -4.21 3.44 7.20
CA MET A 198 -4.40 4.85 7.50
C MET A 198 -5.23 5.00 8.76
N ALA A 199 -4.76 5.84 9.67
CA ALA A 199 -5.45 6.17 10.91
C ALA A 199 -5.63 7.67 11.02
N GLY A 200 -6.84 8.10 11.35
CA GLY A 200 -7.16 9.48 11.68
C GLY A 200 -7.55 9.61 13.13
N VAL A 201 -6.73 10.24 13.96
CA VAL A 201 -6.94 10.41 15.40
C VAL A 201 -7.41 11.82 15.71
N THR A 202 -8.56 11.93 16.37
CA THR A 202 -9.14 13.20 16.84
C THR A 202 -9.20 13.26 18.36
N GLY A 203 -9.39 14.46 18.91
CA GLY A 203 -9.54 14.67 20.34
C GLY A 203 -8.23 14.80 21.13
N LEU A 204 -7.08 14.78 20.45
CA LEU A 204 -5.77 14.95 21.10
C LEU A 204 -5.08 16.24 20.64
N PRO A 205 -4.42 16.96 21.57
CA PRO A 205 -3.88 18.30 21.29
C PRO A 205 -2.55 18.28 20.50
N SER A 206 -1.85 17.14 20.50
CA SER A 206 -0.54 17.05 19.84
C SER A 206 -0.40 15.75 19.02
N GLU A 207 0.45 15.83 18.00
CA GLU A 207 0.80 14.67 17.15
C GLU A 207 1.42 13.54 17.97
N GLU A 208 2.27 13.87 18.94
CA GLU A 208 2.93 12.88 19.78
C GLU A 208 1.96 12.08 20.64
N LEU A 209 0.95 12.74 21.20
CA LEU A 209 -0.12 12.06 21.97
C LEU A 209 -0.99 11.21 21.05
N ALA A 210 -1.32 11.71 19.86
CA ALA A 210 -2.06 10.97 18.85
C ALA A 210 -1.28 9.72 18.37
N TRP A 211 0.02 9.87 18.12
CA TRP A 211 0.88 8.73 17.79
C TRP A 211 0.95 7.71 18.93
N LYS A 212 1.12 8.18 20.16
CA LYS A 212 1.19 7.31 21.33
C LYS A 212 -0.09 6.51 21.52
N ALA A 213 -1.25 7.13 21.36
CA ALA A 213 -2.54 6.42 21.43
C ALA A 213 -2.65 5.38 20.31
N PHE A 214 -2.43 5.78 19.06
CA PHE A 214 -2.50 4.89 17.90
C PHE A 214 -1.52 3.72 18.01
N SER A 215 -0.25 4.00 18.33
CA SER A 215 0.80 2.99 18.42
C SER A 215 0.64 2.03 19.58
N ARG A 216 -0.01 2.44 20.67
CA ARG A 216 -0.26 1.61 21.84
C ARG A 216 -1.50 0.72 21.70
N GLU A 217 -2.55 1.24 21.08
CA GLU A 217 -3.86 0.59 21.07
C GLU A 217 -4.10 -0.24 19.80
N ILE A 218 -3.65 0.25 18.68
CA ILE A 218 -3.96 -0.35 17.37
C ILE A 218 -2.79 -1.16 16.79
N LEU A 219 -1.60 -0.58 16.74
CA LEU A 219 -0.46 -1.21 16.07
C LEU A 219 -0.03 -2.57 16.66
N PRO A 220 -0.16 -2.86 17.97
CA PRO A 220 0.14 -4.17 18.52
C PRO A 220 -0.78 -5.29 17.98
N GLN A 221 -1.93 -4.94 17.42
CA GLN A 221 -2.87 -5.91 16.83
C GLN A 221 -2.46 -6.35 15.43
N ILE A 222 -1.43 -5.71 14.83
CA ILE A 222 -0.91 -6.12 13.53
C ILE A 222 -0.27 -7.50 13.65
N GLN A 223 -0.77 -8.42 12.85
CA GLN A 223 -0.21 -9.77 12.70
C GLN A 223 0.75 -9.79 11.53
N TRP A 224 1.87 -10.48 11.69
CA TRP A 224 2.87 -10.64 10.65
C TRP A 224 2.87 -12.07 10.16
N THR A 225 2.55 -12.25 8.89
CA THR A 225 2.49 -13.58 8.25
C THR A 225 3.65 -13.73 7.27
N THR A 226 4.31 -14.88 7.32
CA THR A 226 5.35 -15.24 6.36
C THR A 226 4.74 -16.07 5.25
N VAL A 227 4.94 -15.65 4.01
CA VAL A 227 4.61 -16.43 2.81
C VAL A 227 5.89 -17.06 2.29
N HIS A 228 5.90 -18.38 2.21
CA HIS A 228 6.97 -19.12 1.57
C HIS A 228 6.67 -19.29 0.08
N PRO A 229 7.69 -19.23 -0.78
CA PRO A 229 7.50 -19.55 -2.18
C PRO A 229 6.94 -20.97 -2.30
N SER A 230 5.83 -21.12 -3.01
CA SER A 230 5.34 -22.44 -3.34
C SER A 230 6.29 -23.06 -4.37
N HIS A 231 7.02 -24.08 -3.96
CA HIS A 231 7.70 -24.96 -4.90
C HIS A 231 6.64 -25.65 -5.76
N ARG A 232 6.31 -25.09 -6.90
CA ARG A 232 5.56 -25.75 -7.96
C ARG A 232 6.49 -26.10 -9.12
#